data_0b61dcfa1d26d3f33e95babaa0957673
#
_entry.id   0b61dcfa1d26d3f33e95babaa0957673
#
_cell.length_a   1.000
_cell.length_b   1.000
_cell.length_c   1.000
_cell.angle_alpha   90.00
_cell.angle_beta   90.00
_cell.angle_gamma   90.00
#
_symmetry.space_group_name_H-M   'P 1'
#
loop_
_entity.id
_entity.type
_entity.pdbx_description
1 polymer ?
#
loop_
_entity_poly.entity_id
_entity_poly.type
_entity_poly.pdbx_seq_one_letter_code
_entity_poly.pdbx_strand_id
1 'polypeptide(L)'
;MNPEQQASRIVAGIKKAGIDFVATLPDEKMVDVIRKVENEPGFRHIPLCREEEGIGICAGAYLAGRKTALIMQNAGFLNSCNALTTTCLQFQIPTLLLIYYAGDIGDRGFTTLGSVTEPAIQALGIRYYILRRTDEIDETICGAQVLAEDSKKPVAVLLTKSVLGVK
;
A
#
# COMPACT_ATOMS: atom_id res chain seq x y z
N MET A 1 5.85 2.40 20.50
CA MET A 1 4.74 3.31 20.15
C MET A 1 3.47 2.49 20.05
N ASN A 2 2.32 3.07 20.35
CA ASN A 2 1.04 2.37 20.21
C ASN A 2 0.56 2.40 18.73
N PRO A 3 -0.42 1.56 18.33
CA PRO A 3 -0.90 1.48 16.95
C PRO A 3 -1.34 2.83 16.37
N GLU A 4 -2.01 3.66 17.18
CA GLU A 4 -2.48 4.97 16.74
C GLU A 4 -1.34 5.95 16.40
N GLN A 5 -0.25 5.95 17.17
CA GLN A 5 0.94 6.75 16.87
C GLN A 5 1.64 6.28 15.60
N GLN A 6 1.71 4.96 15.40
CA GLN A 6 2.26 4.37 14.17
C GLN A 6 1.43 4.75 12.95
N ALA A 7 0.11 4.62 13.05
CA ALA A 7 -0.82 5.04 12.00
C ALA A 7 -0.64 6.53 11.63
N SER A 8 -0.48 7.41 12.63
CA SER A 8 -0.22 8.83 12.39
C SER A 8 1.06 9.06 11.59
N ARG A 9 2.12 8.31 11.88
CA ARG A 9 3.40 8.42 11.16
C ARG A 9 3.28 7.92 9.72
N ILE A 10 2.59 6.80 9.50
CA ILE A 10 2.35 6.27 8.16
C ILE A 10 1.56 7.29 7.32
N VAL A 11 0.48 7.83 7.86
CA VAL A 11 -0.34 8.84 7.18
C VAL A 11 0.45 10.12 6.91
N ALA A 12 1.29 10.56 7.84
CA ALA A 12 2.20 11.69 7.62
C ALA A 12 3.20 11.40 6.49
N GLY A 13 3.75 10.18 6.40
CA GLY A 13 4.62 9.74 5.32
C GLY A 13 3.91 9.74 3.96
N ILE A 14 2.67 9.26 3.89
CA ILE A 14 1.84 9.29 2.67
C ILE A 14 1.64 10.75 2.21
N LYS A 15 1.31 11.64 3.14
CA LYS A 15 1.11 13.05 2.87
C LYS A 15 2.40 13.74 2.41
N LYS A 16 3.53 13.44 3.06
CA LYS A 16 4.87 13.95 2.71
C LYS A 16 5.31 13.49 1.33
N ALA A 17 4.90 12.31 0.89
CA ALA A 17 5.12 11.81 -0.47
C ALA A 17 4.28 12.55 -1.53
N GLY A 18 3.43 13.49 -1.11
CA GLY A 18 2.58 14.28 -2.00
C GLY A 18 1.37 13.52 -2.52
N ILE A 19 1.07 12.35 -1.95
CA ILE A 19 -0.13 11.58 -2.29
C ILE A 19 -1.35 12.31 -1.78
N ASP A 20 -2.39 12.42 -2.59
CA ASP A 20 -3.62 13.13 -2.30
C ASP A 20 -4.88 12.32 -2.60
N PHE A 21 -4.73 11.10 -3.14
CA PHE A 21 -5.81 10.19 -3.44
C PHE A 21 -5.47 8.80 -2.88
N VAL A 22 -6.29 8.32 -1.94
CA VAL A 22 -6.03 7.05 -1.25
C VAL A 22 -7.27 6.15 -1.32
N ALA A 23 -7.11 4.97 -1.91
CA ALA A 23 -8.13 3.93 -1.90
C ALA A 23 -7.80 2.88 -0.84
N THR A 24 -8.80 2.38 -0.12
CA THR A 24 -8.58 1.40 0.96
C THR A 24 -9.66 0.32 0.98
N LEU A 25 -9.28 -0.91 1.28
CA LEU A 25 -10.21 -1.94 1.72
C LEU A 25 -10.12 -2.07 3.25
N PRO A 26 -11.27 -2.20 3.98
CA PRO A 26 -11.24 -2.44 5.42
C PRO A 26 -10.42 -3.68 5.79
N ASP A 27 -9.50 -3.52 6.74
CA ASP A 27 -8.64 -4.59 7.28
C ASP A 27 -8.43 -4.37 8.78
N GLU A 28 -8.48 -5.45 9.57
CA GLU A 28 -8.38 -5.40 11.04
C GLU A 28 -7.03 -4.81 11.51
N LYS A 29 -5.93 -5.18 10.85
CA LYS A 29 -4.58 -4.74 11.26
C LYS A 29 -4.24 -3.34 10.75
N MET A 30 -4.95 -2.88 9.71
CA MET A 30 -4.78 -1.55 9.11
C MET A 30 -5.83 -0.54 9.58
N VAL A 31 -6.74 -0.92 10.48
CA VAL A 31 -7.91 -0.11 10.86
C VAL A 31 -7.53 1.31 11.33
N ASP A 32 -6.45 1.45 12.13
CA ASP A 32 -6.03 2.77 12.62
C ASP A 32 -5.45 3.65 11.50
N VAL A 33 -4.73 3.05 10.55
CA VAL A 33 -4.24 3.75 9.36
C VAL A 33 -5.42 4.21 8.50
N ILE A 34 -6.37 3.32 8.22
CA ILE A 34 -7.55 3.60 7.39
C ILE A 34 -8.40 4.72 8.01
N ARG A 35 -8.68 4.66 9.32
CA ARG A 35 -9.42 5.72 10.03
C ARG A 35 -8.73 7.08 9.95
N LYS A 36 -7.40 7.11 10.03
CA LYS A 36 -6.65 8.36 9.90
C LYS A 36 -6.65 8.89 8.46
N VAL A 37 -6.57 8.01 7.46
CA VAL A 37 -6.74 8.39 6.05
C VAL A 37 -8.14 8.97 5.80
N GLU A 38 -9.18 8.33 6.32
CA GLU A 38 -10.56 8.76 6.18
C GLU A 38 -10.81 10.17 6.76
N ASN A 39 -10.15 10.49 7.89
CA ASN A 39 -10.30 11.75 8.58
C ASN A 39 -9.26 12.82 8.21
N GLU A 40 -8.35 12.54 7.26
CA GLU A 40 -7.32 13.50 6.82
C GLU A 40 -7.87 14.39 5.70
N PRO A 41 -8.06 15.71 5.96
CA PRO A 41 -8.70 16.62 4.99
C PRO A 41 -7.91 16.75 3.67
N GLY A 42 -6.61 16.42 3.68
CA GLY A 42 -5.75 16.51 2.50
C GLY A 42 -5.92 15.34 1.52
N PHE A 43 -6.67 14.30 1.90
CA PHE A 43 -6.87 13.12 1.06
C PHE A 43 -8.27 13.07 0.45
N ARG A 44 -8.34 12.68 -0.81
CA ARG A 44 -9.54 12.10 -1.39
C ARG A 44 -9.54 10.61 -1.05
N HIS A 45 -10.27 10.19 -0.02
CA HIS A 45 -10.40 8.80 0.39
C HIS A 45 -11.53 8.09 -0.36
N ILE A 46 -11.27 6.88 -0.84
CA ILE A 46 -12.24 6.01 -1.52
C ILE A 46 -12.25 4.65 -0.80
N PRO A 47 -13.31 4.31 -0.06
CA PRO A 47 -13.52 2.97 0.46
C PRO A 47 -13.92 2.03 -0.68
N LEU A 48 -13.35 0.83 -0.67
CA LEU A 48 -13.52 -0.18 -1.70
C LEU A 48 -14.39 -1.34 -1.23
N CYS A 49 -15.04 -2.03 -2.15
CA CYS A 49 -15.67 -3.34 -1.93
C CYS A 49 -14.70 -4.49 -2.27
N ARG A 50 -13.75 -4.26 -3.18
CA ARG A 50 -12.73 -5.23 -3.59
C ARG A 50 -11.42 -4.51 -3.94
N GLU A 51 -10.28 -5.11 -3.63
CA GLU A 51 -8.96 -4.49 -3.86
C GLU A 51 -8.67 -4.24 -5.33
N GLU A 52 -9.09 -5.15 -6.20
CA GLU A 52 -8.90 -5.03 -7.64
C GLU A 52 -9.62 -3.81 -8.25
N GLU A 53 -10.75 -3.38 -7.68
CA GLU A 53 -11.43 -2.13 -8.06
C GLU A 53 -10.52 -0.92 -7.80
N GLY A 54 -9.79 -0.96 -6.68
CA GLY A 54 -8.85 0.08 -6.30
C GLY A 54 -7.76 0.31 -7.33
N ILE A 55 -7.31 -0.73 -8.03
CA ILE A 55 -6.33 -0.61 -9.11
C ILE A 55 -6.89 0.28 -10.24
N GLY A 56 -8.10 -0.01 -10.71
CA GLY A 56 -8.75 0.78 -11.77
C GLY A 56 -9.05 2.22 -11.33
N ILE A 57 -9.54 2.39 -10.09
CA ILE A 57 -9.85 3.70 -9.52
C ILE A 57 -8.60 4.55 -9.37
N CYS A 58 -7.50 3.99 -8.82
CA CYS A 58 -6.22 4.69 -8.71
C CYS A 58 -5.64 5.04 -10.09
N ALA A 59 -5.76 4.12 -11.06
CA ALA A 59 -5.30 4.37 -12.43
C ALA A 59 -6.07 5.55 -13.06
N GLY A 60 -7.40 5.58 -12.94
CA GLY A 60 -8.23 6.68 -13.41
C GLY A 60 -7.89 8.01 -12.72
N ALA A 61 -7.69 7.99 -11.41
CA ALA A 61 -7.29 9.16 -10.64
C ALA A 61 -5.91 9.70 -11.06
N TYR A 62 -4.95 8.80 -11.31
CA TYR A 62 -3.64 9.18 -11.84
C TYR A 62 -3.75 9.88 -13.20
N LEU A 63 -4.54 9.33 -14.14
CA LEU A 63 -4.78 9.95 -15.43
C LEU A 63 -5.46 11.32 -15.32
N ALA A 64 -6.20 11.55 -14.23
CA ALA A 64 -6.78 12.85 -13.88
C ALA A 64 -5.80 13.77 -13.11
N GLY A 65 -4.51 13.42 -13.03
CA GLY A 65 -3.46 14.24 -12.42
C GLY A 65 -3.30 14.09 -10.92
N ARG A 66 -3.87 13.03 -10.30
CA ARG A 66 -3.73 12.77 -8.85
C ARG A 66 -2.53 11.86 -8.58
N LYS A 67 -1.95 11.99 -7.39
CA LYS A 67 -0.97 11.03 -6.87
C LYS A 67 -1.67 10.02 -5.97
N THR A 68 -1.55 8.74 -6.32
CA THR A 68 -2.41 7.69 -5.77
C THR A 68 -1.68 6.70 -4.88
N ALA A 69 -2.34 6.27 -3.81
CA ALA A 69 -1.96 5.09 -3.04
C ALA A 69 -3.14 4.14 -2.86
N LEU A 70 -2.85 2.85 -2.82
CA LEU A 70 -3.81 1.79 -2.50
C LEU A 70 -3.35 1.04 -1.26
N ILE A 71 -4.20 1.00 -0.24
CA ILE A 71 -3.94 0.32 1.03
C ILE A 71 -4.76 -0.98 1.07
N MET A 72 -4.06 -2.12 1.28
CA MET A 72 -4.69 -3.43 1.31
C MET A 72 -3.86 -4.44 2.12
N GLN A 73 -4.41 -5.61 2.35
CA GLN A 73 -3.65 -6.77 2.83
C GLN A 73 -3.00 -7.50 1.64
N ASN A 74 -1.97 -8.32 1.89
CA ASN A 74 -1.34 -9.13 0.84
C ASN A 74 -2.29 -10.15 0.17
N ALA A 75 -3.37 -10.58 0.84
CA ALA A 75 -4.44 -11.34 0.18
C ALA A 75 -5.09 -10.54 -0.96
N GLY A 76 -5.36 -9.27 -0.71
CA GLY A 76 -5.90 -8.35 -1.71
C GLY A 76 -4.93 -8.06 -2.84
N PHE A 77 -3.64 -7.95 -2.53
CA PHE A 77 -2.60 -7.85 -3.56
C PHE A 77 -2.64 -9.07 -4.50
N LEU A 78 -2.70 -10.29 -3.98
CA LEU A 78 -2.78 -11.51 -4.79
C LEU A 78 -4.06 -11.54 -5.66
N ASN A 79 -5.20 -11.13 -5.12
CA ASN A 79 -6.43 -10.98 -5.90
C ASN A 79 -6.31 -9.92 -6.99
N SER A 80 -5.47 -8.90 -6.78
CA SER A 80 -5.30 -7.77 -7.71
C SER A 80 -4.23 -8.01 -8.79
N CYS A 81 -3.53 -9.14 -8.79
CA CYS A 81 -2.42 -9.40 -9.74
C CYS A 81 -2.86 -9.25 -11.20
N ASN A 82 -4.05 -9.74 -11.58
CA ASN A 82 -4.57 -9.56 -12.92
C ASN A 82 -4.83 -8.08 -13.24
N ALA A 83 -5.50 -7.34 -12.35
CA ALA A 83 -5.79 -5.93 -12.55
C ALA A 83 -4.50 -5.09 -12.62
N LEU A 84 -3.49 -5.39 -11.78
CA LEU A 84 -2.17 -4.76 -11.84
C LEU A 84 -1.49 -4.99 -13.19
N THR A 85 -1.53 -6.22 -13.71
CA THR A 85 -0.93 -6.58 -14.99
C THR A 85 -1.60 -5.87 -16.16
N THR A 86 -2.94 -5.95 -16.23
CA THR A 86 -3.72 -5.46 -17.34
C THR A 86 -3.96 -3.94 -17.31
N THR A 87 -3.69 -3.28 -16.19
CA THR A 87 -3.87 -1.84 -16.03
C THR A 87 -2.53 -1.14 -15.76
N CYS A 88 -2.00 -1.24 -14.55
CA CYS A 88 -0.85 -0.42 -14.16
C CYS A 88 0.45 -0.79 -14.91
N LEU A 89 0.73 -2.10 -15.07
CA LEU A 89 1.93 -2.53 -15.79
C LEU A 89 1.79 -2.33 -17.30
N GLN A 90 0.62 -2.66 -17.87
CA GLN A 90 0.36 -2.52 -19.29
C GLN A 90 0.39 -1.06 -19.77
N PHE A 91 -0.20 -0.15 -18.98
CA PHE A 91 -0.34 1.26 -19.37
C PHE A 91 0.65 2.19 -18.67
N GLN A 92 1.65 1.63 -17.98
CA GLN A 92 2.70 2.39 -17.30
C GLN A 92 2.14 3.42 -16.30
N ILE A 93 1.25 2.98 -15.45
CA ILE A 93 0.59 3.82 -14.44
C ILE A 93 1.27 3.60 -13.08
N PRO A 94 1.94 4.62 -12.53
CA PRO A 94 2.51 4.55 -11.20
C PRO A 94 1.40 4.51 -10.14
N THR A 95 1.56 3.65 -9.16
CA THR A 95 0.68 3.57 -7.99
C THR A 95 1.49 3.09 -6.80
N LEU A 96 1.40 3.77 -5.67
CA LEU A 96 1.99 3.27 -4.43
C LEU A 96 1.06 2.22 -3.81
N LEU A 97 1.57 1.02 -3.59
CA LEU A 97 0.86 -0.06 -2.92
C LEU A 97 1.37 -0.19 -1.49
N LEU A 98 0.54 0.14 -0.50
CA LEU A 98 0.84 -0.05 0.92
C LEU A 98 0.14 -1.33 1.38
N ILE A 99 0.92 -2.39 1.58
CA ILE A 99 0.39 -3.74 1.75
C ILE A 99 0.71 -4.23 3.17
N TYR A 100 -0.32 -4.52 3.98
CA TYR A 100 -0.10 -5.27 5.22
C TYR A 100 0.45 -6.65 4.89
N TYR A 101 1.61 -6.96 5.46
CA TYR A 101 2.31 -8.22 5.22
C TYR A 101 1.87 -9.28 6.23
N ALA A 102 0.72 -9.90 5.99
CA ALA A 102 0.24 -11.03 6.78
C ALA A 102 1.06 -12.29 6.50
N GLY A 103 1.38 -13.04 7.54
CA GLY A 103 2.21 -14.26 7.44
C GLY A 103 3.72 -13.99 7.40
N ASP A 104 4.15 -12.78 7.75
CA ASP A 104 5.56 -12.44 7.95
C ASP A 104 6.13 -13.10 9.23
N ILE A 105 7.42 -13.00 9.44
CA ILE A 105 8.12 -13.55 10.61
C ILE A 105 7.43 -13.13 11.93
N GLY A 106 7.10 -14.12 12.75
CA GLY A 106 6.39 -13.92 14.02
C GLY A 106 4.87 -13.94 13.93
N ASP A 107 4.28 -14.05 12.74
CA ASP A 107 2.85 -14.21 12.58
C ASP A 107 2.39 -15.64 12.90
N ARG A 108 1.26 -15.74 13.58
CA ARG A 108 0.54 -17.01 13.77
C ARG A 108 -0.61 -17.06 12.76
N GLY A 109 -0.55 -17.96 11.83
CA GLY A 109 -1.49 -18.06 10.72
C GLY A 109 -0.99 -17.32 9.47
N PHE A 110 -1.74 -17.42 8.39
CA PHE A 110 -1.43 -16.82 7.08
C PHE A 110 -0.02 -17.16 6.52
N THR A 111 0.65 -18.21 7.03
CA THR A 111 2.03 -18.57 6.65
C THR A 111 2.16 -18.86 5.16
N THR A 112 1.18 -19.54 4.55
CA THR A 112 1.13 -19.75 3.10
C THR A 112 1.00 -18.44 2.34
N LEU A 113 0.13 -17.54 2.82
CA LEU A 113 -0.06 -16.21 2.22
C LEU A 113 1.24 -15.41 2.26
N GLY A 114 1.92 -15.39 3.42
CA GLY A 114 3.23 -14.74 3.56
C GLY A 114 4.27 -15.29 2.60
N SER A 115 4.37 -16.63 2.48
CA SER A 115 5.38 -17.29 1.65
C SER A 115 5.22 -17.04 0.15
N VAL A 116 4.01 -16.76 -0.35
CA VAL A 116 3.76 -16.51 -1.78
C VAL A 116 3.74 -15.03 -2.14
N THR A 117 3.70 -14.12 -1.16
CA THR A 117 3.57 -12.68 -1.42
C THR A 117 4.78 -12.12 -2.19
N GLU A 118 5.99 -12.28 -1.66
CA GLU A 118 7.20 -11.75 -2.34
C GLU A 118 7.44 -12.43 -3.70
N PRO A 119 7.32 -13.76 -3.85
CA PRO A 119 7.41 -14.40 -5.16
C PRO A 119 6.42 -13.86 -6.18
N ALA A 120 5.17 -13.57 -5.78
CA ALA A 120 4.17 -13.01 -6.67
C ALA A 120 4.51 -11.56 -7.10
N ILE A 121 4.97 -10.73 -6.17
CA ILE A 121 5.44 -9.36 -6.47
C ILE A 121 6.61 -9.40 -7.45
N GLN A 122 7.57 -10.30 -7.22
CA GLN A 122 8.74 -10.50 -8.07
C GLN A 122 8.36 -10.99 -9.46
N ALA A 123 7.43 -11.96 -9.55
CA ALA A 123 6.94 -12.49 -10.82
C ALA A 123 6.26 -11.41 -11.69
N LEU A 124 5.62 -10.42 -11.08
CA LEU A 124 5.05 -9.26 -11.77
C LEU A 124 6.10 -8.19 -12.15
N GLY A 125 7.34 -8.34 -11.72
CA GLY A 125 8.39 -7.33 -11.93
C GLY A 125 8.13 -6.01 -11.18
N ILE A 126 7.34 -6.05 -10.10
CA ILE A 126 7.06 -4.91 -9.24
C ILE A 126 8.19 -4.80 -8.21
N ARG A 127 8.75 -3.61 -8.05
CA ARG A 127 9.71 -3.35 -6.97
C ARG A 127 8.98 -3.24 -5.64
N TYR A 128 9.60 -3.76 -4.58
CA TYR A 128 9.01 -3.69 -3.23
C TYR A 128 10.07 -3.47 -2.15
N TYR A 129 9.61 -2.95 -1.03
CA TYR A 129 10.39 -2.70 0.18
C TYR A 129 9.63 -3.21 1.38
N ILE A 130 10.32 -3.93 2.29
CA ILE A 130 9.70 -4.41 3.53
C ILE A 130 10.02 -3.40 4.61
N LEU A 131 9.00 -2.70 5.08
CA LEU A 131 9.13 -1.69 6.14
C LEU A 131 8.98 -2.36 7.51
N ARG A 132 10.10 -2.45 8.24
CA ARG A 132 10.18 -3.11 9.55
C ARG A 132 10.41 -2.13 10.69
N ARG A 133 10.91 -0.95 10.40
CA ARG A 133 11.31 0.05 11.39
C ARG A 133 10.51 1.33 11.21
N THR A 134 10.07 1.87 12.35
CA THR A 134 9.23 3.09 12.36
C THR A 134 10.00 4.33 11.93
N ASP A 135 11.30 4.38 12.20
CA ASP A 135 12.17 5.50 11.83
C ASP A 135 12.42 5.58 10.30
N GLU A 136 12.16 4.51 9.57
CA GLU A 136 12.30 4.43 8.11
C GLU A 136 11.02 4.78 7.32
N ILE A 137 9.90 5.04 8.00
CA ILE A 137 8.59 5.26 7.36
C ILE A 137 8.65 6.35 6.29
N ASP A 138 9.14 7.53 6.66
CA ASP A 138 9.17 8.68 5.76
C ASP A 138 10.05 8.42 4.54
N GLU A 139 11.27 7.93 4.76
CA GLU A 139 12.22 7.66 3.70
C GLU A 139 11.68 6.59 2.74
N THR A 140 11.15 5.49 3.28
CA THR A 140 10.64 4.39 2.48
C THR A 140 9.41 4.78 1.66
N ILE A 141 8.42 5.44 2.27
CA ILE A 141 7.19 5.83 1.57
C ILE A 141 7.48 6.90 0.51
N CYS A 142 8.23 7.94 0.86
CA CYS A 142 8.60 8.99 -0.11
C CYS A 142 9.47 8.44 -1.24
N GLY A 143 10.48 7.60 -0.91
CA GLY A 143 11.34 6.98 -1.91
C GLY A 143 10.59 6.02 -2.84
N ALA A 144 9.65 5.23 -2.31
CA ALA A 144 8.81 4.35 -3.11
C ALA A 144 7.90 5.12 -4.07
N GLN A 145 7.33 6.26 -3.62
CA GLN A 145 6.53 7.12 -4.49
C GLN A 145 7.36 7.75 -5.61
N VAL A 146 8.53 8.30 -5.30
CA VAL A 146 9.46 8.83 -6.32
C VAL A 146 9.81 7.74 -7.34
N LEU A 147 10.14 6.54 -6.86
CA LEU A 147 10.48 5.43 -7.74
C LEU A 147 9.31 5.00 -8.63
N ALA A 148 8.08 5.00 -8.10
CA ALA A 148 6.89 4.70 -8.88
C ALA A 148 6.68 5.73 -10.00
N GLU A 149 6.79 7.02 -9.68
CA GLU A 149 6.63 8.11 -10.64
C GLU A 149 7.71 8.08 -11.74
N ASP A 150 8.96 7.84 -11.37
CA ASP A 150 10.09 7.82 -12.31
C ASP A 150 10.03 6.58 -13.23
N SER A 151 9.76 5.41 -12.66
CA SER A 151 9.69 4.17 -13.43
C SER A 151 8.38 3.98 -14.21
N LYS A 152 7.35 4.78 -13.93
CA LYS A 152 5.98 4.62 -14.45
C LYS A 152 5.42 3.22 -14.17
N LYS A 153 5.67 2.70 -12.97
CA LYS A 153 5.23 1.37 -12.53
C LYS A 153 4.72 1.42 -11.09
N PRO A 154 3.88 0.48 -10.68
CA PRO A 154 3.57 0.28 -9.28
C PRO A 154 4.84 -0.03 -8.47
N VAL A 155 4.88 0.48 -7.24
CA VAL A 155 5.89 0.09 -6.24
C VAL A 155 5.17 -0.30 -4.97
N ALA A 156 5.58 -1.41 -4.33
CA ALA A 156 4.95 -1.91 -3.12
C ALA A 156 5.82 -1.60 -1.88
N VAL A 157 5.16 -1.23 -0.79
CA VAL A 157 5.74 -1.18 0.55
C VAL A 157 4.98 -2.17 1.42
N LEU A 158 5.66 -3.21 1.87
CA LEU A 158 5.11 -4.23 2.75
C LEU A 158 5.22 -3.74 4.20
N LEU A 159 4.08 -3.47 4.81
CA LEU A 159 3.96 -2.98 6.18
C LEU A 159 3.88 -4.16 7.15
N THR A 160 4.89 -4.31 8.01
CA THR A 160 4.92 -5.37 9.01
C THR A 160 4.12 -5.01 10.27
N LYS A 161 3.78 -6.00 11.08
CA LYS A 161 3.13 -5.78 12.38
C LYS A 161 3.89 -4.82 13.28
N SER A 162 5.22 -4.88 13.28
CA SER A 162 6.07 -4.00 14.09
C SER A 162 5.88 -2.53 13.72
N VAL A 163 5.74 -2.23 12.44
CA VAL A 163 5.50 -0.86 11.95
C VAL A 163 4.07 -0.40 12.21
N LEU A 164 3.11 -1.32 12.13
CA LEU A 164 1.71 -1.02 12.47
C LEU A 164 1.47 -0.93 13.99
N GLY A 165 2.40 -1.44 14.81
CA GLY A 165 2.27 -1.48 16.26
C GLY A 165 1.21 -2.47 16.75
N VAL A 166 0.80 -3.43 15.91
CA VAL A 166 -0.21 -4.45 16.20
C VAL A 166 0.43 -5.79 16.60
N LYS A 167 -0.33 -6.63 17.34
CA LYS A 167 0.12 -7.96 17.80
C LYS A 167 -0.33 -9.06 16.87
#